data_a887f27d4ab190a096f772b5c5cfff8d
#
_entry.id   a887f27d4ab190a096f772b5c5cfff8d
#
_cell.length_a   1.000
_cell.length_b   1.000
_cell.length_c   1.000
_cell.angle_alpha   90.00
_cell.angle_beta   90.00
_cell.angle_gamma   90.00
#
_symmetry.space_group_name_H-M   'P 1'
#
loop_
_entity.id
_entity.type
_entity.pdbx_description
1 polymer ?
#
loop_
_entity_poly.entity_id
_entity_poly.type
_entity_poly.pdbx_seq_one_letter_code
_entity_poly.pdbx_strand_id
1 'polypeptide(L)'
;STVAAAALPLMAQARTAAYSAAPQMVPMKAQYAPGQLLILPRSHYLYFVTAPGQAMRYGVGVGKAGLEFTGTATIDVKKEWPTWRPTNEMIEREPQTYKRFIGNTDAQPGGPGNPLGARALYLFQNGRDTFFRIHGTTQPNSIGRSVSNGCIRMLNEHVIDLYQRVPIGTKVTVL
;
A
#
# COMPACT_ATOMS: atom_id res chain seq x y z
N SER A 1 40.64 -20.42 -49.09
CA SER A 1 40.33 -20.55 -47.65
C SER A 1 39.36 -19.46 -47.22
N THR A 2 38.07 -19.81 -47.15
CA THR A 2 36.99 -18.89 -46.72
C THR A 2 36.79 -19.06 -45.22
N VAL A 3 37.09 -18.04 -44.44
CA VAL A 3 36.81 -18.00 -43.00
C VAL A 3 35.36 -17.55 -42.82
N ALA A 4 34.49 -18.46 -42.39
CA ALA A 4 33.12 -18.15 -42.02
C ALA A 4 33.11 -17.47 -40.64
N ALA A 5 32.77 -16.21 -40.60
CA ALA A 5 32.53 -15.50 -39.36
C ALA A 5 31.19 -15.98 -38.75
N ALA A 6 31.25 -16.71 -37.65
CA ALA A 6 30.08 -17.09 -36.87
C ALA A 6 29.54 -15.85 -36.14
N ALA A 7 28.38 -15.38 -36.56
CA ALA A 7 27.66 -14.33 -35.83
C ALA A 7 27.08 -14.93 -34.53
N LEU A 8 27.57 -14.48 -33.40
CA LEU A 8 27.00 -14.79 -32.09
C LEU A 8 25.60 -14.13 -31.99
N PRO A 9 24.57 -14.86 -31.54
CA PRO A 9 23.26 -14.24 -31.36
C PRO A 9 23.35 -13.20 -30.26
N LEU A 10 22.91 -11.97 -30.55
CA LEU A 10 22.71 -10.93 -29.57
C LEU A 10 21.62 -11.43 -28.61
N MET A 11 22.03 -11.83 -27.41
CA MET A 11 21.09 -12.07 -26.33
C MET A 11 20.41 -10.72 -26.04
N ALA A 12 19.13 -10.59 -26.40
CA ALA A 12 18.31 -9.48 -25.98
C ALA A 12 18.24 -9.54 -24.44
N GLN A 13 18.97 -8.66 -23.77
CA GLN A 13 18.80 -8.48 -22.34
C GLN A 13 17.38 -7.99 -22.09
N ALA A 14 16.56 -8.83 -21.43
CA ALA A 14 15.26 -8.42 -20.95
C ALA A 14 15.45 -7.21 -20.03
N ARG A 15 15.04 -6.03 -20.48
CA ARG A 15 15.00 -4.84 -19.63
C ARG A 15 13.98 -5.09 -18.55
N THR A 16 14.41 -5.14 -17.29
CA THR A 16 13.51 -5.11 -16.14
C THR A 16 12.68 -3.83 -16.26
N ALA A 17 11.35 -3.96 -16.29
CA ALA A 17 10.47 -2.80 -16.34
C ALA A 17 10.74 -1.91 -15.11
N ALA A 18 10.88 -0.59 -15.34
CA ALA A 18 11.05 0.38 -14.27
C ALA A 18 9.80 0.38 -13.36
N TYR A 19 10.00 0.61 -12.05
CA TYR A 19 8.90 0.77 -11.11
C TYR A 19 7.97 1.91 -11.53
N SER A 20 6.66 1.68 -11.49
CA SER A 20 5.64 2.69 -11.71
C SER A 20 4.54 2.57 -10.69
N ALA A 21 4.19 3.69 -10.05
CA ALA A 21 3.07 3.75 -9.10
C ALA A 21 1.70 3.79 -9.80
N ALA A 22 1.66 4.13 -11.08
CA ALA A 22 0.41 4.32 -11.82
C ALA A 22 -0.44 3.03 -11.84
N PRO A 23 -1.77 3.14 -11.72
CA PRO A 23 -2.68 2.01 -11.85
C PRO A 23 -2.49 1.31 -13.19
N GLN A 24 -2.33 -0.01 -13.15
CA GLN A 24 -2.11 -0.82 -14.34
C GLN A 24 -2.78 -2.18 -14.19
N MET A 25 -3.52 -2.60 -15.21
CA MET A 25 -4.04 -3.96 -15.29
C MET A 25 -2.89 -4.93 -15.56
N VAL A 26 -2.81 -5.97 -14.75
CA VAL A 26 -1.73 -6.98 -14.84
C VAL A 26 -2.30 -8.39 -14.71
N PRO A 27 -1.62 -9.40 -15.24
CA PRO A 27 -1.95 -10.81 -14.98
C PRO A 27 -1.79 -11.13 -13.49
N MET A 28 -2.66 -12.00 -12.99
CA MET A 28 -2.65 -12.50 -11.61
C MET A 28 -2.87 -14.00 -11.63
N LYS A 29 -2.27 -14.72 -10.66
CA LYS A 29 -2.54 -16.15 -10.51
C LYS A 29 -4.04 -16.38 -10.29
N ALA A 30 -4.63 -17.32 -11.02
CA ALA A 30 -6.06 -17.60 -10.99
C ALA A 30 -6.57 -18.11 -9.61
N GLN A 31 -5.68 -18.57 -8.75
CA GLN A 31 -6.02 -18.99 -7.38
C GLN A 31 -6.51 -17.86 -6.49
N TYR A 32 -6.20 -16.60 -6.83
CA TYR A 32 -6.67 -15.45 -6.07
C TYR A 32 -8.05 -15.03 -6.56
N ALA A 33 -9.03 -15.11 -5.67
CA ALA A 33 -10.42 -14.82 -5.99
C ALA A 33 -10.63 -13.31 -6.29
N PRO A 34 -11.51 -12.98 -7.26
CA PRO A 34 -11.89 -11.60 -7.49
C PRO A 34 -12.41 -10.90 -6.25
N GLY A 35 -12.13 -9.62 -6.12
CA GLY A 35 -12.60 -8.79 -5.01
C GLY A 35 -11.64 -8.70 -3.82
N GLN A 36 -10.60 -9.52 -3.76
CA GLN A 36 -9.62 -9.41 -2.68
C GLN A 36 -8.45 -8.49 -3.01
N LEU A 37 -7.79 -8.01 -1.97
CA LEU A 37 -6.54 -7.24 -2.06
C LEU A 37 -5.35 -8.11 -1.68
N LEU A 38 -4.27 -7.97 -2.44
CA LEU A 38 -2.97 -8.56 -2.14
C LEU A 38 -1.95 -7.44 -2.05
N ILE A 39 -1.15 -7.43 -1.00
CA ILE A 39 -0.09 -6.45 -0.82
C ILE A 39 1.24 -7.18 -0.77
N LEU A 40 2.16 -6.79 -1.63
CA LEU A 40 3.52 -7.31 -1.71
C LEU A 40 4.49 -6.20 -1.29
N PRO A 41 4.84 -6.11 0.00
CA PRO A 41 5.69 -5.02 0.50
C PRO A 41 7.06 -4.95 -0.17
N ARG A 42 7.67 -6.10 -0.45
CA ARG A 42 9.01 -6.15 -1.07
C ARG A 42 9.07 -5.53 -2.46
N SER A 43 7.97 -5.62 -3.23
CA SER A 43 7.88 -5.01 -4.56
C SER A 43 7.20 -3.64 -4.54
N HIS A 44 6.67 -3.20 -3.40
CA HIS A 44 5.94 -1.94 -3.23
C HIS A 44 4.70 -1.84 -4.13
N TYR A 45 3.93 -2.94 -4.18
CA TYR A 45 2.69 -2.98 -4.96
C TYR A 45 1.52 -3.54 -4.14
N LEU A 46 0.34 -2.99 -4.45
CA LEU A 46 -0.96 -3.48 -4.01
C LEU A 46 -1.74 -3.91 -5.25
N TYR A 47 -2.41 -5.06 -5.16
CA TYR A 47 -3.20 -5.64 -6.25
C TYR A 47 -4.65 -5.80 -5.81
N PHE A 48 -5.56 -5.24 -6.57
CA PHE A 48 -6.99 -5.52 -6.47
C PHE A 48 -7.38 -6.51 -7.56
N VAL A 49 -7.79 -7.72 -7.17
CA VAL A 49 -8.16 -8.78 -8.11
C VAL A 49 -9.51 -8.44 -8.72
N THR A 50 -9.55 -8.11 -10.00
CA THR A 50 -10.75 -7.64 -10.72
C THR A 50 -11.54 -8.77 -11.36
N ALA A 51 -10.85 -9.83 -11.78
CA ALA A 51 -11.41 -11.00 -12.45
C ALA A 51 -10.46 -12.18 -12.26
N PRO A 52 -10.88 -13.43 -12.53
CA PRO A 52 -9.95 -14.56 -12.52
C PRO A 52 -8.76 -14.31 -13.43
N GLY A 53 -7.55 -14.38 -12.87
CA GLY A 53 -6.30 -14.18 -13.61
C GLY A 53 -5.93 -12.73 -13.91
N GLN A 54 -6.63 -11.74 -13.33
CA GLN A 54 -6.42 -10.32 -13.64
C GLN A 54 -6.56 -9.45 -12.39
N ALA A 55 -5.68 -8.45 -12.27
CA ALA A 55 -5.73 -7.49 -11.17
C ALA A 55 -5.36 -6.08 -11.62
N MET A 56 -5.90 -5.09 -10.91
CA MET A 56 -5.41 -3.71 -10.98
C MET A 56 -4.28 -3.55 -9.97
N ARG A 57 -3.11 -3.13 -10.43
CA ARG A 57 -1.92 -2.91 -9.60
C ARG A 57 -1.72 -1.43 -9.34
N TYR A 58 -1.44 -1.11 -8.07
CA TYR A 58 -1.09 0.25 -7.63
C TYR A 58 0.26 0.23 -6.93
N GLY A 59 1.10 1.25 -7.16
CA GLY A 59 2.30 1.45 -6.37
C GLY A 59 1.97 1.94 -4.96
N VAL A 60 2.71 1.44 -3.97
CA VAL A 60 2.50 1.78 -2.56
C VAL A 60 3.81 2.08 -1.84
N GLY A 61 3.72 2.87 -0.77
CA GLY A 61 4.74 2.95 0.27
C GLY A 61 4.38 2.01 1.40
N VAL A 62 5.38 1.44 2.06
CA VAL A 62 5.17 0.44 3.11
C VAL A 62 5.95 0.76 4.37
N GLY A 63 5.74 -0.02 5.43
CA GLY A 63 6.40 0.15 6.71
C GLY A 63 7.91 -0.10 6.66
N LYS A 64 8.62 0.58 7.55
CA LYS A 64 10.02 0.26 7.85
C LYS A 64 10.13 -1.20 8.29
N ALA A 65 11.30 -1.81 8.07
CA ALA A 65 11.57 -3.17 8.53
C ALA A 65 11.23 -3.34 10.02
N GLY A 66 10.48 -4.39 10.33
CA GLY A 66 10.02 -4.68 11.69
C GLY A 66 8.76 -3.94 12.14
N LEU A 67 8.23 -3.02 11.34
CA LEU A 67 6.97 -2.31 11.63
C LEU A 67 5.82 -2.71 10.71
N GLU A 68 6.07 -3.61 9.75
CA GLU A 68 5.07 -4.05 8.78
C GLU A 68 3.99 -4.93 9.41
N PHE A 69 2.78 -4.81 8.92
CA PHE A 69 1.74 -5.81 9.12
C PHE A 69 1.94 -6.93 8.09
N THR A 70 1.79 -8.17 8.53
CA THR A 70 1.76 -9.35 7.66
C THR A 70 0.58 -10.24 8.02
N GLY A 71 0.10 -11.01 7.05
CA GLY A 71 -1.02 -11.91 7.26
C GLY A 71 -2.30 -11.43 6.60
N THR A 72 -3.43 -11.92 7.10
CA THR A 72 -4.75 -11.67 6.53
C THR A 72 -5.58 -10.79 7.45
N ALA A 73 -6.28 -9.83 6.85
CA ALA A 73 -7.20 -8.92 7.52
C ALA A 73 -8.44 -8.71 6.66
N THR A 74 -9.42 -7.99 7.19
CA THR A 74 -10.60 -7.50 6.46
C THR A 74 -10.71 -6.00 6.59
N ILE A 75 -11.28 -5.34 5.58
CA ILE A 75 -11.60 -3.92 5.64
C ILE A 75 -12.98 -3.76 6.29
N ASP A 76 -13.00 -3.34 7.54
CA ASP A 76 -14.24 -3.20 8.30
C ASP A 76 -14.72 -1.75 8.41
N VAL A 77 -13.84 -0.79 8.17
CA VAL A 77 -14.13 0.65 8.20
C VAL A 77 -13.49 1.34 7.01
N LYS A 78 -14.22 2.26 6.41
CA LYS A 78 -13.75 3.13 5.32
C LYS A 78 -14.08 4.57 5.67
N LYS A 79 -13.14 5.50 5.48
CA LYS A 79 -13.36 6.93 5.75
C LYS A 79 -12.83 7.81 4.65
N GLU A 80 -13.60 8.84 4.32
CA GLU A 80 -13.18 9.95 3.47
C GLU A 80 -12.57 11.05 4.33
N TRP A 81 -11.41 11.58 3.93
CA TRP A 81 -10.70 12.64 4.66
C TRP A 81 -10.66 12.39 6.17
N PRO A 82 -10.07 11.27 6.62
CA PRO A 82 -10.13 10.85 8.02
C PRO A 82 -9.36 11.78 8.94
N THR A 83 -9.77 11.83 10.21
CA THR A 83 -8.94 12.40 11.26
C THR A 83 -7.75 11.48 11.53
N TRP A 84 -6.67 12.04 12.06
CA TRP A 84 -5.46 11.28 12.35
C TRP A 84 -4.93 11.57 13.75
N ARG A 85 -4.47 10.51 14.42
CA ARG A 85 -3.69 10.57 15.63
C ARG A 85 -2.59 9.51 15.57
N PRO A 86 -1.35 9.84 15.98
CA PRO A 86 -0.31 8.81 16.10
C PRO A 86 -0.72 7.75 17.13
N THR A 87 -0.29 6.51 16.91
CA THR A 87 -0.48 5.43 17.88
C THR A 87 0.39 5.68 19.13
N ASN A 88 0.05 5.04 20.25
CA ASN A 88 0.86 5.15 21.45
C ASN A 88 2.30 4.68 21.21
N GLU A 89 2.47 3.61 20.42
CA GLU A 89 3.78 3.09 20.03
C GLU A 89 4.60 4.11 19.22
N MET A 90 3.96 4.85 18.32
CA MET A 90 4.62 5.92 17.56
C MET A 90 5.09 7.03 18.49
N ILE A 91 4.24 7.44 19.46
CA ILE A 91 4.58 8.47 20.45
C ILE A 91 5.76 8.01 21.31
N GLU A 92 5.76 6.74 21.74
CA GLU A 92 6.85 6.18 22.54
C GLU A 92 8.17 6.13 21.77
N ARG A 93 8.14 5.79 20.48
CA ARG A 93 9.35 5.74 19.65
C ARG A 93 9.90 7.13 19.32
N GLU A 94 9.02 8.10 19.11
CA GLU A 94 9.40 9.44 18.65
C GLU A 94 8.66 10.54 19.45
N PRO A 95 8.89 10.64 20.78
CA PRO A 95 8.14 11.55 21.65
C PRO A 95 8.29 13.03 21.28
N GLN A 96 9.44 13.42 20.72
CA GLN A 96 9.65 14.83 20.32
C GLN A 96 8.86 15.16 19.04
N THR A 97 8.75 14.21 18.13
CA THR A 97 7.96 14.37 16.89
C THR A 97 6.47 14.51 17.19
N TYR A 98 5.97 13.76 18.17
CA TYR A 98 4.54 13.67 18.50
C TYR A 98 4.17 14.33 19.82
N LYS A 99 4.99 15.23 20.34
CA LYS A 99 4.79 15.85 21.66
C LYS A 99 3.42 16.51 21.84
N ARG A 100 2.81 17.02 20.77
CA ARG A 100 1.47 17.62 20.77
C ARG A 100 0.40 16.65 21.29
N PHE A 101 0.60 15.35 21.08
CA PHE A 101 -0.37 14.32 21.40
C PHE A 101 -0.13 13.64 22.75
N ILE A 102 0.90 14.06 23.50
CA ILE A 102 1.22 13.45 24.79
C ILE A 102 0.24 13.93 25.85
N GLY A 103 -0.36 12.97 26.58
CA GLY A 103 -1.24 13.26 27.72
C GLY A 103 -2.62 13.80 27.35
N ASN A 104 -3.05 13.66 26.11
CA ASN A 104 -4.35 14.10 25.64
C ASN A 104 -4.96 13.11 24.63
N THR A 105 -6.14 13.44 24.13
CA THR A 105 -6.87 12.66 23.11
C THR A 105 -6.97 13.41 21.78
N ASP A 106 -6.14 14.41 21.57
CA ASP A 106 -6.18 15.24 20.36
C ASP A 106 -5.97 14.42 19.10
N ALA A 107 -6.65 14.85 18.04
CA ALA A 107 -6.49 14.31 16.70
C ALA A 107 -6.36 15.45 15.70
N GLN A 108 -5.64 15.21 14.62
CA GLN A 108 -5.54 16.15 13.51
C GLN A 108 -6.79 16.02 12.63
N PRO A 109 -7.50 17.12 12.32
CA PRO A 109 -8.63 17.07 11.39
C PRO A 109 -8.24 16.57 10.01
N GLY A 110 -9.20 15.99 9.29
CA GLY A 110 -9.02 15.60 7.90
C GLY A 110 -8.73 16.80 7.00
N GLY A 111 -8.00 16.57 5.93
CA GLY A 111 -7.66 17.60 4.96
C GLY A 111 -6.34 17.34 4.24
N PRO A 112 -5.95 18.22 3.31
CA PRO A 112 -4.73 18.04 2.50
C PRO A 112 -3.43 17.94 3.32
N GLY A 113 -3.38 18.51 4.52
CA GLY A 113 -2.23 18.45 5.41
C GLY A 113 -2.22 17.25 6.36
N ASN A 114 -3.24 16.39 6.32
CA ASN A 114 -3.35 15.24 7.19
C ASN A 114 -2.56 14.04 6.63
N PRO A 115 -1.74 13.36 7.44
CA PRO A 115 -0.91 12.23 6.98
C PRO A 115 -1.67 11.07 6.35
N LEU A 116 -2.94 10.87 6.69
CA LEU A 116 -3.78 9.82 6.09
C LEU A 116 -4.29 10.18 4.69
N GLY A 117 -4.15 11.43 4.28
CA GLY A 117 -4.59 11.87 2.97
C GLY A 117 -6.09 11.79 2.74
N ALA A 118 -6.48 11.54 1.48
CA ALA A 118 -7.86 11.67 1.02
C ALA A 118 -8.80 10.58 1.51
N ARG A 119 -8.31 9.37 1.72
CA ARG A 119 -9.10 8.18 2.09
C ARG A 119 -8.32 7.27 2.99
N ALA A 120 -9.02 6.50 3.84
CA ALA A 120 -8.42 5.41 4.60
C ALA A 120 -9.32 4.18 4.62
N LEU A 121 -8.69 3.02 4.44
CA LEU A 121 -9.27 1.70 4.55
C LEU A 121 -8.64 1.03 5.78
N TYR A 122 -9.45 0.68 6.76
CA TYR A 122 -8.98 0.21 8.07
C TYR A 122 -8.96 -1.31 8.09
N LEU A 123 -7.81 -1.89 8.45
CA LEU A 123 -7.61 -3.33 8.52
C LEU A 123 -7.96 -3.87 9.90
N PHE A 124 -8.83 -4.87 9.93
CA PHE A 124 -9.29 -5.55 11.14
C PHE A 124 -8.95 -7.03 11.07
N GLN A 125 -8.71 -7.62 12.24
CA GLN A 125 -8.57 -9.07 12.41
C GLN A 125 -9.51 -9.52 13.52
N ASN A 126 -10.35 -10.51 13.24
CA ASN A 126 -11.30 -11.05 14.22
C ASN A 126 -12.14 -9.97 14.93
N GLY A 127 -12.59 -8.95 14.16
CA GLY A 127 -13.38 -7.85 14.67
C GLY A 127 -12.60 -6.81 15.47
N ARG A 128 -11.28 -6.91 15.55
CA ARG A 128 -10.41 -5.97 16.26
C ARG A 128 -9.62 -5.12 15.30
N ASP A 129 -9.52 -3.83 15.59
CA ASP A 129 -8.69 -2.90 14.85
C ASP A 129 -7.21 -3.29 14.99
N THR A 130 -6.53 -3.49 13.87
CA THR A 130 -5.09 -3.76 13.84
C THR A 130 -4.25 -2.49 13.94
N PHE A 131 -4.88 -1.31 13.81
CA PHE A 131 -4.25 0.00 13.64
C PHE A 131 -3.46 0.16 12.35
N PHE A 132 -3.44 -0.84 11.48
CA PHE A 132 -2.91 -0.71 10.13
C PHE A 132 -3.99 -0.23 9.16
N ARG A 133 -3.59 0.66 8.25
CA ARG A 133 -4.46 1.30 7.27
C ARG A 133 -3.85 1.22 5.88
N ILE A 134 -4.69 1.21 4.88
CA ILE A 134 -4.35 1.60 3.52
C ILE A 134 -4.89 3.01 3.37
N HIS A 135 -4.04 3.98 3.05
CA HIS A 135 -4.45 5.39 3.07
C HIS A 135 -3.69 6.22 2.05
N GLY A 136 -4.16 7.44 1.83
CA GLY A 136 -3.46 8.45 1.04
C GLY A 136 -2.21 8.99 1.75
N THR A 137 -1.62 10.03 1.21
CA THR A 137 -0.39 10.58 1.78
C THR A 137 -0.21 12.06 1.44
N THR A 138 0.51 12.78 2.32
CA THR A 138 1.06 14.10 2.05
C THR A 138 2.48 14.03 1.50
N GLN A 139 3.04 12.82 1.40
CA GLN A 139 4.43 12.57 0.99
C GLN A 139 4.47 11.65 -0.23
N PRO A 140 4.20 12.17 -1.44
CA PRO A 140 4.15 11.34 -2.65
C PRO A 140 5.48 10.62 -2.95
N ASN A 141 6.61 11.17 -2.50
CA ASN A 141 7.92 10.56 -2.69
C ASN A 141 8.13 9.30 -1.81
N SER A 142 7.23 9.00 -0.88
CA SER A 142 7.30 7.76 -0.07
C SER A 142 6.76 6.54 -0.80
N ILE A 143 6.09 6.72 -1.93
CA ILE A 143 5.61 5.61 -2.75
C ILE A 143 6.81 4.90 -3.39
N GLY A 144 6.83 3.58 -3.33
CA GLY A 144 7.96 2.76 -3.75
C GLY A 144 9.05 2.61 -2.69
N ARG A 145 8.81 3.07 -1.46
CA ARG A 145 9.79 3.05 -0.36
C ARG A 145 9.21 2.40 0.90
N SER A 146 10.11 1.96 1.79
CA SER A 146 9.77 1.33 3.08
C SER A 146 10.10 2.30 4.22
N VAL A 147 9.26 3.31 4.41
CA VAL A 147 9.54 4.44 5.32
C VAL A 147 8.42 4.76 6.31
N SER A 148 7.26 4.11 6.20
CA SER A 148 6.13 4.39 7.09
C SER A 148 6.28 3.68 8.45
N ASN A 149 5.38 4.01 9.38
CA ASN A 149 5.28 3.32 10.67
C ASN A 149 4.45 2.02 10.59
N GLY A 150 4.24 1.48 9.39
CA GLY A 150 3.59 0.20 9.14
C GLY A 150 2.44 0.28 8.15
N CYS A 151 1.76 1.41 8.05
CA CYS A 151 0.63 1.58 7.14
C CYS A 151 1.05 1.59 5.67
N ILE A 152 0.13 1.22 4.81
CA ILE A 152 0.30 1.15 3.36
C ILE A 152 -0.13 2.50 2.78
N ARG A 153 0.81 3.23 2.20
CA ARG A 153 0.59 4.55 1.60
C ARG A 153 0.34 4.44 0.11
N MET A 154 -0.65 5.20 -0.36
CA MET A 154 -0.95 5.37 -1.78
C MET A 154 -0.98 6.84 -2.13
N LEU A 155 -0.73 7.18 -3.39
CA LEU A 155 -1.06 8.52 -3.87
C LEU A 155 -2.55 8.78 -3.66
N ASN A 156 -2.91 10.03 -3.31
CA ASN A 156 -4.31 10.37 -3.00
C ASN A 156 -5.28 10.00 -4.14
N GLU A 157 -4.94 10.29 -5.37
CA GLU A 157 -5.76 9.91 -6.53
C GLU A 157 -5.95 8.39 -6.67
N HIS A 158 -4.96 7.61 -6.30
CA HIS A 158 -5.02 6.15 -6.37
C HIS A 158 -5.84 5.54 -5.24
N VAL A 159 -5.72 6.07 -4.02
CA VAL A 159 -6.54 5.57 -2.91
C VAL A 159 -8.02 5.96 -3.07
N ILE A 160 -8.31 7.08 -3.71
CA ILE A 160 -9.68 7.46 -4.08
C ILE A 160 -10.26 6.44 -5.07
N ASP A 161 -9.51 6.05 -6.08
CA ASP A 161 -9.93 5.02 -7.04
C ASP A 161 -10.15 3.67 -6.36
N LEU A 162 -9.18 3.22 -5.56
CA LEU A 162 -9.30 1.95 -4.82
C LEU A 162 -10.50 1.96 -3.86
N TYR A 163 -10.70 3.05 -3.14
CA TYR A 163 -11.80 3.21 -2.18
C TYR A 163 -13.17 2.98 -2.81
N GLN A 164 -13.38 3.44 -4.04
CA GLN A 164 -14.62 3.24 -4.76
C GLN A 164 -14.85 1.79 -5.18
N ARG A 165 -13.78 1.01 -5.37
CA ARG A 165 -13.83 -0.38 -5.84
C ARG A 165 -14.01 -1.39 -4.72
N VAL A 166 -13.60 -1.05 -3.51
CA VAL A 166 -13.42 -1.98 -2.38
C VAL A 166 -14.53 -1.81 -1.37
N PRO A 167 -15.46 -2.80 -1.24
CA PRO A 167 -16.51 -2.75 -0.22
C PRO A 167 -15.98 -3.12 1.17
N ILE A 168 -16.76 -2.77 2.20
CA ILE A 168 -16.59 -3.28 3.56
C ILE A 168 -16.63 -4.82 3.52
N GLY A 169 -15.77 -5.47 4.27
CA GLY A 169 -15.66 -6.93 4.31
C GLY A 169 -14.62 -7.51 3.34
N THR A 170 -14.01 -6.66 2.50
CA THR A 170 -12.97 -7.11 1.57
C THR A 170 -11.80 -7.73 2.31
N LYS A 171 -11.39 -8.92 1.87
CA LYS A 171 -10.20 -9.61 2.38
C LYS A 171 -8.92 -8.96 1.86
N VAL A 172 -7.99 -8.76 2.76
CA VAL A 172 -6.64 -8.23 2.47
C VAL A 172 -5.61 -9.23 2.93
N THR A 173 -4.69 -9.61 2.06
CA THR A 173 -3.53 -10.45 2.42
C THR A 173 -2.24 -9.67 2.16
N VAL A 174 -1.41 -9.56 3.20
CA VAL A 174 -0.08 -8.94 3.13
C VAL A 174 0.96 -10.04 3.21
N LEU A 175 1.73 -10.19 2.18
CA LEU A 175 2.70 -11.29 2.01
C LEU A 175 4.11 -10.93 2.48
#